data_1f7adddbdc3bc4a0b3e5968625cf785d
#
_entry.id   1f7adddbdc3bc4a0b3e5968625cf785d
#
_cell.length_a   1.000
_cell.length_b   1.000
_cell.length_c   1.000
_cell.angle_alpha   90.00
_cell.angle_beta   90.00
_cell.angle_gamma   90.00
#
_symmetry.space_group_name_H-M   'P 1'
#
loop_
_entity.id
_entity.type
_entity.pdbx_description
1 polymer ?
#
loop_
_entity_poly.entity_id
_entity_poly.type
_entity_poly.pdbx_seq_one_letter_code
_entity_poly.pdbx_strand_id
1 'polypeptide(L)'
;MKAAVVTKDHHVDVTDKTLRSLKHGEALLKMECCGVCHTDLHVKNGDFGDKTGVILGHEGIGVVAEVGPGVTSLKPGDRASVAWFYEGCGHCEYCNSGNETLCCSVKNAGYSVDGGMAEECIVVADYAVKVPDGLDSAAASSITCAGVTTYKAVKLSKIRPGQWIAIYGLGGLGNLALQYAKNVFNAKVIAIDVNDEQLKLATEMGADLAINSRTEDAAKIVQEKTGGAHAAVVTAVAKAAFNSAVDAVRAGGRVVAVGLPPESMSLDIPRLVLDGIEVIGSLVGTRQDLTEAFQFAAEGKVVPKVALRPLADINTIFTEMEEGKIRGRMVIDFRR
;
A
#
# COMPACT_ATOMS: atom_id res chain seq x y z
N MET A 1 2.23 8.92 -26.34
CA MET A 1 1.84 7.83 -25.48
C MET A 1 0.43 8.03 -24.93
N LYS A 2 -0.33 6.96 -24.72
CA LYS A 2 -1.63 7.02 -24.01
C LYS A 2 -1.42 7.13 -22.53
N ALA A 3 -2.26 7.97 -21.85
CA ALA A 3 -2.17 8.20 -20.41
C ALA A 3 -3.55 8.50 -19.81
N ALA A 4 -3.79 8.06 -18.57
CA ALA A 4 -4.98 8.36 -17.78
C ALA A 4 -4.80 9.68 -17.03
N VAL A 5 -5.47 10.73 -17.48
CA VAL A 5 -5.29 12.12 -17.03
C VAL A 5 -6.54 12.60 -16.31
N VAL A 6 -6.37 13.19 -15.12
CA VAL A 6 -7.46 13.80 -14.35
C VAL A 6 -7.97 15.04 -15.05
N THR A 7 -9.29 15.17 -15.19
CA THR A 7 -9.98 16.32 -15.79
C THR A 7 -10.64 17.22 -14.74
N LYS A 8 -11.07 18.42 -15.12
CA LYS A 8 -11.69 19.40 -14.20
C LYS A 8 -13.05 18.96 -13.63
N ASP A 9 -13.73 18.03 -14.30
CA ASP A 9 -15.03 17.48 -13.90
C ASP A 9 -14.90 16.19 -13.09
N HIS A 10 -13.71 15.95 -12.51
CA HIS A 10 -13.42 14.75 -11.71
C HIS A 10 -13.60 13.43 -12.48
N HIS A 11 -13.32 13.48 -13.79
CA HIS A 11 -13.27 12.31 -14.65
C HIS A 11 -11.82 11.99 -15.01
N VAL A 12 -11.58 10.85 -15.66
CA VAL A 12 -10.26 10.47 -16.15
C VAL A 12 -10.33 10.22 -17.64
N ASP A 13 -9.64 11.06 -18.40
CA ASP A 13 -9.53 10.89 -19.84
C ASP A 13 -8.30 10.06 -20.20
N VAL A 14 -8.50 9.08 -21.07
CA VAL A 14 -7.37 8.38 -21.71
C VAL A 14 -7.00 9.14 -22.97
N THR A 15 -5.93 9.92 -22.89
CA THR A 15 -5.54 10.88 -23.95
C THR A 15 -4.08 10.72 -24.34
N ASP A 16 -3.71 11.31 -25.47
CA ASP A 16 -2.33 11.36 -25.91
C ASP A 16 -1.53 12.43 -25.16
N LYS A 17 -0.42 12.04 -24.59
CA LYS A 17 0.55 12.92 -23.92
C LYS A 17 1.93 12.79 -24.57
N THR A 18 2.69 13.88 -24.55
CA THR A 18 4.10 13.91 -24.96
C THR A 18 4.96 14.07 -23.72
N LEU A 19 5.91 13.17 -23.53
CA LEU A 19 6.89 13.31 -22.45
C LEU A 19 7.95 14.35 -22.82
N ARG A 20 8.43 15.05 -21.81
CA ARG A 20 9.61 15.90 -21.92
C ARG A 20 10.90 15.05 -22.01
N SER A 21 11.99 15.67 -22.40
CA SER A 21 13.31 15.03 -22.34
C SER A 21 13.72 14.72 -20.88
N LEU A 22 14.51 13.66 -20.72
CA LEU A 22 15.08 13.26 -19.44
C LEU A 22 16.06 14.31 -18.90
N LYS A 23 15.98 14.57 -17.60
CA LYS A 23 16.95 15.38 -16.87
C LYS A 23 18.02 14.50 -16.24
N HIS A 24 19.01 15.14 -15.61
CA HIS A 24 20.01 14.46 -14.80
C HIS A 24 19.34 13.64 -13.68
N GLY A 25 19.76 12.39 -13.51
CA GLY A 25 19.24 11.47 -12.49
C GLY A 25 17.90 10.82 -12.83
N GLU A 26 17.32 11.05 -14.02
CA GLU A 26 16.04 10.48 -14.41
C GLU A 26 16.20 9.27 -15.37
N ALA A 27 15.21 8.41 -15.36
CA ALA A 27 15.07 7.29 -16.29
C ALA A 27 13.67 7.25 -16.90
N LEU A 28 13.57 6.76 -18.14
CA LEU A 28 12.31 6.49 -18.84
C LEU A 28 11.96 5.02 -18.67
N LEU A 29 10.77 4.75 -18.14
CA LEU A 29 10.19 3.41 -18.09
C LEU A 29 9.15 3.24 -19.19
N LYS A 30 9.21 2.13 -19.94
CA LYS A 30 8.08 1.59 -20.69
C LYS A 30 7.26 0.75 -19.74
N MET A 31 6.01 1.18 -19.48
CA MET A 31 5.18 0.57 -18.47
C MET A 31 4.68 -0.80 -18.93
N GLU A 32 4.81 -1.79 -18.06
CA GLU A 32 4.21 -3.11 -18.25
C GLU A 32 2.82 -3.16 -17.59
N CYS A 33 2.70 -2.57 -16.40
CA CYS A 33 1.43 -2.50 -15.70
C CYS A 33 1.42 -1.41 -14.63
N CYS A 34 0.21 -1.03 -14.17
CA CYS A 34 0.01 -0.14 -13.03
C CYS A 34 -1.23 -0.55 -12.26
N GLY A 35 -1.10 -0.79 -10.95
CA GLY A 35 -2.22 -1.07 -10.07
C GLY A 35 -3.12 0.15 -9.87
N VAL A 36 -4.38 -0.11 -9.53
CA VAL A 36 -5.38 0.92 -9.22
C VAL A 36 -5.69 0.89 -7.73
N CYS A 37 -5.51 2.02 -7.06
CA CYS A 37 -5.66 2.21 -5.63
C CYS A 37 -6.80 3.17 -5.30
N HIS A 38 -7.37 3.07 -4.08
CA HIS A 38 -8.33 4.08 -3.59
C HIS A 38 -7.74 5.49 -3.54
N THR A 39 -6.42 5.63 -3.39
CA THR A 39 -5.75 6.93 -3.47
C THR A 39 -5.90 7.58 -4.84
N ASP A 40 -5.89 6.80 -5.94
CA ASP A 40 -6.14 7.34 -7.29
C ASP A 40 -7.56 7.88 -7.43
N LEU A 41 -8.54 7.21 -6.79
CA LEU A 41 -9.93 7.66 -6.71
C LEU A 41 -10.04 8.98 -5.93
N HIS A 42 -9.37 9.10 -4.77
CA HIS A 42 -9.31 10.34 -3.99
C HIS A 42 -8.66 11.48 -4.77
N VAL A 43 -7.59 11.20 -5.51
CA VAL A 43 -6.93 12.21 -6.37
C VAL A 43 -7.86 12.65 -7.50
N LYS A 44 -8.52 11.70 -8.17
CA LYS A 44 -9.52 11.96 -9.21
C LYS A 44 -10.66 12.85 -8.68
N ASN A 45 -11.17 12.55 -7.48
CA ASN A 45 -12.30 13.27 -6.87
C ASN A 45 -11.90 14.64 -6.28
N GLY A 46 -10.61 14.97 -6.23
CA GLY A 46 -10.13 16.23 -5.67
C GLY A 46 -10.12 16.28 -4.14
N ASP A 47 -10.24 15.15 -3.44
CA ASP A 47 -10.25 15.08 -1.98
C ASP A 47 -8.94 15.63 -1.36
N PHE A 48 -7.85 15.60 -2.12
CA PHE A 48 -6.53 16.16 -1.75
C PHE A 48 -6.21 17.47 -2.50
N GLY A 49 -7.23 18.17 -3.00
CA GLY A 49 -7.11 19.36 -3.82
C GLY A 49 -7.11 19.06 -5.32
N ASP A 50 -7.31 20.11 -6.13
CA ASP A 50 -7.38 20.00 -7.59
C ASP A 50 -6.07 19.47 -8.19
N LYS A 51 -6.17 18.38 -8.94
CA LYS A 51 -5.07 17.70 -9.64
C LYS A 51 -5.32 17.55 -11.14
N THR A 52 -6.12 18.45 -11.70
CA THR A 52 -6.39 18.51 -13.15
C THR A 52 -5.08 18.52 -13.95
N GLY A 53 -4.98 17.60 -14.91
CA GLY A 53 -3.84 17.47 -15.80
C GLY A 53 -2.77 16.46 -15.36
N VAL A 54 -2.84 15.95 -14.12
CA VAL A 54 -1.92 14.91 -13.60
C VAL A 54 -2.28 13.56 -14.21
N ILE A 55 -1.27 12.78 -14.59
CA ILE A 55 -1.39 11.36 -14.91
C ILE A 55 -1.45 10.57 -13.62
N LEU A 56 -2.50 9.77 -13.41
CA LEU A 56 -2.67 8.94 -12.22
C LEU A 56 -1.66 7.77 -12.14
N GLY A 57 -1.67 7.09 -11.01
CA GLY A 57 -0.99 5.80 -10.80
C GLY A 57 0.32 5.90 -10.03
N HIS A 58 0.38 5.14 -8.94
CA HIS A 58 1.54 5.03 -8.06
C HIS A 58 1.85 3.56 -7.70
N GLU A 59 1.37 2.64 -8.50
CA GLU A 59 1.62 1.21 -8.40
C GLU A 59 2.20 0.69 -9.73
N GLY A 60 3.07 1.48 -10.36
CA GLY A 60 3.59 1.18 -11.68
C GLY A 60 4.81 0.24 -11.66
N ILE A 61 4.88 -0.63 -12.66
CA ILE A 61 6.07 -1.42 -13.00
C ILE A 61 6.35 -1.25 -14.49
N GLY A 62 7.58 -0.92 -14.81
CA GLY A 62 8.02 -0.76 -16.20
C GLY A 62 9.45 -1.21 -16.41
N VAL A 63 9.81 -1.36 -17.68
CA VAL A 63 11.18 -1.67 -18.12
C VAL A 63 11.90 -0.36 -18.47
N VAL A 64 13.10 -0.17 -17.96
CA VAL A 64 13.94 0.99 -18.27
C VAL A 64 14.27 0.96 -19.77
N ALA A 65 13.79 1.96 -20.51
CA ALA A 65 14.06 2.14 -21.92
C ALA A 65 15.28 3.03 -22.15
N GLU A 66 15.42 4.08 -21.35
CA GLU A 66 16.48 5.08 -21.47
C GLU A 66 16.84 5.62 -20.07
N VAL A 67 18.09 6.02 -19.90
CA VAL A 67 18.59 6.68 -18.69
C VAL A 67 19.18 8.03 -19.04
N GLY A 68 18.86 9.03 -18.23
CA GLY A 68 19.41 10.37 -18.35
C GLY A 68 20.84 10.47 -17.84
N PRO A 69 21.48 11.64 -18.00
CA PRO A 69 22.83 11.87 -17.52
C PRO A 69 22.94 11.63 -16.01
N GLY A 70 24.05 11.03 -15.55
CA GLY A 70 24.37 10.79 -14.15
C GLY A 70 23.68 9.60 -13.49
N VAL A 71 22.81 8.89 -14.19
CA VAL A 71 22.17 7.68 -13.67
C VAL A 71 23.17 6.51 -13.61
N THR A 72 23.30 5.90 -12.43
CA THR A 72 24.14 4.72 -12.18
C THR A 72 23.39 3.58 -11.50
N SER A 73 22.23 3.87 -10.89
CA SER A 73 21.40 2.91 -10.14
C SER A 73 20.55 2.01 -11.04
N LEU A 74 20.24 2.47 -12.26
CA LEU A 74 19.43 1.75 -13.25
C LEU A 74 20.17 1.69 -14.59
N LYS A 75 19.83 0.69 -15.41
CA LYS A 75 20.29 0.56 -16.80
C LYS A 75 19.13 0.10 -17.70
N PRO A 76 19.19 0.37 -19.02
CA PRO A 76 18.22 -0.17 -19.97
C PRO A 76 18.05 -1.68 -19.81
N GLY A 77 16.79 -2.14 -19.80
CA GLY A 77 16.40 -3.52 -19.56
C GLY A 77 16.12 -3.88 -18.09
N ASP A 78 16.52 -3.09 -17.11
CA ASP A 78 16.10 -3.29 -15.72
C ASP A 78 14.58 -3.07 -15.59
N ARG A 79 13.88 -3.84 -14.75
CA ARG A 79 12.51 -3.53 -14.35
C ARG A 79 12.52 -2.69 -13.07
N ALA A 80 11.71 -1.64 -13.01
CA ALA A 80 11.67 -0.72 -11.88
C ALA A 80 10.25 -0.24 -11.58
N SER A 81 10.07 0.24 -10.35
CA SER A 81 8.79 0.69 -9.81
C SER A 81 8.53 2.18 -10.01
N VAL A 82 7.23 2.52 -10.13
CA VAL A 82 6.68 3.87 -9.95
C VAL A 82 5.85 3.85 -8.68
N ALA A 83 6.41 4.26 -7.54
CA ALA A 83 5.76 4.18 -6.23
C ALA A 83 5.20 5.53 -5.77
N TRP A 84 4.27 5.50 -4.80
CA TRP A 84 3.75 6.72 -4.16
C TRP A 84 4.87 7.65 -3.70
N PHE A 85 5.88 7.11 -3.01
CA PHE A 85 7.09 7.85 -2.66
C PHE A 85 7.98 7.96 -3.91
N TYR A 86 7.80 9.07 -4.66
CA TYR A 86 8.50 9.31 -5.92
C TYR A 86 9.89 9.92 -5.72
N GLU A 87 10.03 10.91 -4.82
CA GLU A 87 11.28 11.59 -4.51
C GLU A 87 11.20 12.29 -3.16
N GLY A 88 12.27 12.22 -2.38
CA GLY A 88 12.52 13.07 -1.21
C GLY A 88 13.62 14.09 -1.48
N CYS A 89 13.87 15.02 -0.56
CA CYS A 89 14.94 16.00 -0.72
C CYS A 89 16.36 15.42 -0.55
N GLY A 90 16.48 14.22 0.01
CA GLY A 90 17.75 13.51 0.21
C GLY A 90 18.64 14.01 1.37
N HIS A 91 18.33 15.13 2.03
CA HIS A 91 19.21 15.76 3.02
C HIS A 91 18.53 16.18 4.34
N CYS A 92 17.20 16.14 4.45
CA CYS A 92 16.53 16.43 5.72
C CYS A 92 16.70 15.31 6.73
N GLU A 93 16.33 15.57 7.99
CA GLU A 93 16.41 14.58 9.07
C GLU A 93 15.68 13.28 8.75
N TYR A 94 14.50 13.35 8.10
CA TYR A 94 13.73 12.19 7.72
C TYR A 94 14.41 11.36 6.64
N CYS A 95 14.97 11.99 5.60
CA CYS A 95 15.71 11.29 4.57
C CYS A 95 16.97 10.62 5.12
N ASN A 96 17.71 11.32 6.01
CA ASN A 96 18.95 10.82 6.58
C ASN A 96 18.75 9.76 7.67
N SER A 97 17.55 9.68 8.27
CA SER A 97 17.22 8.70 9.33
C SER A 97 16.45 7.47 8.82
N GLY A 98 16.27 7.30 7.51
CA GLY A 98 15.52 6.19 6.93
C GLY A 98 13.99 6.32 7.06
N ASN A 99 13.48 7.53 7.34
CA ASN A 99 12.07 7.86 7.41
C ASN A 99 11.64 8.76 6.23
N GLU A 100 12.22 8.55 5.06
CA GLU A 100 12.14 9.41 3.88
C GLU A 100 10.71 9.69 3.40
N THR A 101 9.74 8.81 3.69
CA THR A 101 8.31 9.04 3.39
C THR A 101 7.71 10.22 4.15
N LEU A 102 8.36 10.69 5.21
CA LEU A 102 7.97 11.86 6.02
C LEU A 102 8.72 13.15 5.61
N CYS A 103 9.48 13.13 4.53
CA CYS A 103 10.19 14.29 4.00
C CYS A 103 9.22 15.43 3.71
N CYS A 104 9.50 16.65 4.23
CA CYS A 104 8.64 17.82 4.02
C CYS A 104 8.57 18.29 2.56
N SER A 105 9.52 17.85 1.72
CA SER A 105 9.58 18.16 0.27
C SER A 105 9.30 16.91 -0.58
N VAL A 106 8.57 15.94 -0.03
CA VAL A 106 8.23 14.69 -0.73
C VAL A 106 7.44 14.98 -2.00
N LYS A 107 7.76 14.27 -3.07
CA LYS A 107 6.94 14.17 -4.28
C LYS A 107 6.28 12.80 -4.35
N ASN A 108 5.06 12.79 -4.83
CA ASN A 108 4.23 11.59 -4.89
C ASN A 108 3.77 11.35 -6.32
N ALA A 109 4.04 10.16 -6.87
CA ALA A 109 3.60 9.76 -8.20
C ALA A 109 2.07 9.69 -8.27
N GLY A 110 1.50 10.16 -9.37
CA GLY A 110 0.05 10.20 -9.57
C GLY A 110 -0.67 11.26 -8.74
N TYR A 111 0.07 12.18 -8.10
CA TYR A 111 -0.50 13.24 -7.25
C TYR A 111 0.21 14.58 -7.42
N SER A 112 1.48 14.69 -7.03
CA SER A 112 2.27 15.92 -7.16
C SER A 112 3.19 15.92 -8.39
N VAL A 113 3.37 14.75 -9.00
CA VAL A 113 4.02 14.52 -10.29
C VAL A 113 3.22 13.47 -11.06
N ASP A 114 3.45 13.38 -12.37
CA ASP A 114 2.82 12.37 -13.21
C ASP A 114 3.16 10.95 -12.73
N GLY A 115 2.18 10.06 -12.80
CA GLY A 115 2.27 8.68 -12.36
C GLY A 115 2.38 7.66 -13.48
N GLY A 116 2.20 6.38 -13.12
CA GLY A 116 2.43 5.22 -13.98
C GLY A 116 1.22 4.70 -14.76
N MET A 117 0.05 5.36 -14.70
CA MET A 117 -1.10 4.97 -15.54
C MET A 117 -0.96 5.54 -16.96
N ALA A 118 0.14 5.22 -17.61
CA ALA A 118 0.50 5.61 -18.97
C ALA A 118 1.37 4.53 -19.60
N GLU A 119 1.54 4.58 -20.93
CA GLU A 119 2.45 3.66 -21.65
C GLU A 119 3.92 3.88 -21.29
N GLU A 120 4.27 5.10 -20.88
CA GLU A 120 5.63 5.49 -20.47
C GLU A 120 5.58 6.41 -19.26
N CYS A 121 6.58 6.33 -18.38
CA CYS A 121 6.70 7.16 -17.19
C CYS A 121 8.17 7.56 -16.95
N ILE A 122 8.41 8.82 -16.60
CA ILE A 122 9.71 9.29 -16.13
C ILE A 122 9.79 9.08 -14.63
N VAL A 123 10.89 8.52 -14.15
CA VAL A 123 11.16 8.35 -12.71
C VAL A 123 12.51 8.96 -12.34
N VAL A 124 12.68 9.31 -11.05
CA VAL A 124 14.00 9.60 -10.50
C VAL A 124 14.67 8.27 -10.18
N ALA A 125 15.76 7.97 -10.90
CA ALA A 125 16.38 6.63 -10.94
C ALA A 125 16.79 6.12 -9.55
N ASP A 126 17.29 6.99 -8.67
CA ASP A 126 17.70 6.61 -7.31
C ASP A 126 16.52 6.34 -6.35
N TYR A 127 15.31 6.70 -6.76
CA TYR A 127 14.09 6.47 -5.99
C TYR A 127 13.21 5.34 -6.57
N ALA A 128 13.46 4.92 -7.81
CA ALA A 128 12.79 3.78 -8.41
C ALA A 128 13.46 2.48 -7.97
N VAL A 129 12.70 1.61 -7.33
CA VAL A 129 13.20 0.35 -6.79
C VAL A 129 13.17 -0.72 -7.88
N LYS A 130 14.28 -1.46 -8.04
CA LYS A 130 14.36 -2.58 -8.98
C LYS A 130 13.43 -3.71 -8.58
N VAL A 131 12.75 -4.29 -9.55
CA VAL A 131 11.93 -5.50 -9.37
C VAL A 131 12.82 -6.72 -9.55
N PRO A 132 12.83 -7.67 -8.58
CA PRO A 132 13.61 -8.90 -8.70
C PRO A 132 13.20 -9.74 -9.92
N ASP A 133 14.19 -10.47 -10.48
CA ASP A 133 13.91 -11.44 -11.51
C ASP A 133 12.96 -12.53 -11.01
N GLY A 134 12.05 -12.98 -11.87
CA GLY A 134 11.05 -14.00 -11.53
C GLY A 134 9.80 -13.50 -10.84
N LEU A 135 9.76 -12.27 -10.30
CA LEU A 135 8.53 -11.67 -9.80
C LEU A 135 7.71 -11.11 -10.97
N ASP A 136 6.47 -11.61 -11.15
CA ASP A 136 5.56 -11.08 -12.18
C ASP A 136 5.24 -9.61 -11.96
N SER A 137 5.17 -8.84 -13.06
CA SER A 137 4.98 -7.38 -12.99
C SER A 137 3.62 -6.98 -12.40
N ALA A 138 2.56 -7.76 -12.64
CA ALA A 138 1.24 -7.46 -12.05
C ALA A 138 1.23 -7.73 -10.54
N ALA A 139 1.92 -8.78 -10.08
CA ALA A 139 2.13 -9.01 -8.66
C ALA A 139 2.99 -7.89 -8.04
N ALA A 140 4.13 -7.56 -8.66
CA ALA A 140 5.03 -6.47 -8.23
C ALA A 140 4.28 -5.13 -8.13
N SER A 141 3.42 -4.82 -9.08
CA SER A 141 2.57 -3.63 -9.10
C SER A 141 1.75 -3.50 -7.80
N SER A 142 1.07 -4.56 -7.39
CA SER A 142 0.30 -4.57 -6.13
C SER A 142 1.20 -4.44 -4.89
N ILE A 143 2.43 -4.98 -4.95
CA ILE A 143 3.41 -4.85 -3.84
C ILE A 143 3.93 -3.41 -3.73
N THR A 144 3.98 -2.66 -4.82
CA THR A 144 4.53 -1.29 -4.87
C THR A 144 3.77 -0.30 -3.97
N CYS A 145 2.48 -0.54 -3.69
CA CYS A 145 1.70 0.26 -2.73
C CYS A 145 1.14 -0.59 -1.59
N ALA A 146 0.13 -1.43 -1.86
CA ALA A 146 -0.55 -2.19 -0.82
C ALA A 146 0.40 -3.16 -0.10
N GLY A 147 1.31 -3.81 -0.85
CA GLY A 147 2.28 -4.73 -0.28
C GLY A 147 3.28 -4.03 0.63
N VAL A 148 3.94 -2.97 0.16
CA VAL A 148 4.94 -2.24 0.98
C VAL A 148 4.29 -1.56 2.19
N THR A 149 3.07 -1.01 2.03
CA THR A 149 2.31 -0.40 3.13
C THR A 149 2.06 -1.39 4.26
N THR A 150 1.59 -2.58 3.92
CA THR A 150 1.27 -3.62 4.91
C THR A 150 2.52 -4.28 5.47
N TYR A 151 3.57 -4.47 4.67
CA TYR A 151 4.87 -4.90 5.15
C TYR A 151 5.42 -3.96 6.23
N LYS A 152 5.49 -2.65 5.92
CA LYS A 152 5.96 -1.65 6.88
C LYS A 152 5.09 -1.61 8.13
N ALA A 153 3.77 -1.69 8.00
CA ALA A 153 2.87 -1.69 9.15
C ALA A 153 3.12 -2.87 10.09
N VAL A 154 3.29 -4.09 9.54
CA VAL A 154 3.64 -5.27 10.34
C VAL A 154 5.04 -5.14 10.95
N LYS A 155 6.03 -4.63 10.22
CA LYS A 155 7.39 -4.34 10.72
C LYS A 155 7.37 -3.34 11.88
N LEU A 156 6.61 -2.24 11.74
CA LEU A 156 6.45 -1.21 12.77
C LEU A 156 5.68 -1.71 14.01
N SER A 157 4.87 -2.74 13.88
CA SER A 157 4.18 -3.37 15.01
C SER A 157 5.14 -4.03 16.00
N LYS A 158 6.40 -4.23 15.60
CA LYS A 158 7.46 -4.94 16.38
C LYS A 158 7.06 -6.35 16.80
N ILE A 159 6.15 -6.97 16.05
CA ILE A 159 5.71 -8.34 16.33
C ILE A 159 6.89 -9.32 16.24
N ARG A 160 6.89 -10.30 17.12
CA ARG A 160 7.92 -11.35 17.16
C ARG A 160 7.31 -12.72 16.85
N PRO A 161 8.09 -13.69 16.38
CA PRO A 161 7.62 -15.05 16.14
C PRO A 161 6.85 -15.62 17.33
N GLY A 162 5.70 -16.23 17.06
CA GLY A 162 4.82 -16.84 18.04
C GLY A 162 3.91 -15.87 18.82
N GLN A 163 4.10 -14.56 18.71
CA GLN A 163 3.23 -13.55 19.31
C GLN A 163 1.93 -13.37 18.51
N TRP A 164 0.88 -12.87 19.18
CA TRP A 164 -0.41 -12.58 18.57
C TRP A 164 -0.45 -11.18 17.95
N ILE A 165 -0.85 -11.11 16.68
CA ILE A 165 -1.14 -9.86 15.98
C ILE A 165 -2.60 -9.88 15.47
N ALA A 166 -3.35 -8.82 15.73
CA ALA A 166 -4.70 -8.63 15.22
C ALA A 166 -4.67 -7.79 13.93
N ILE A 167 -5.32 -8.27 12.88
CA ILE A 167 -5.47 -7.55 11.62
C ILE A 167 -6.94 -7.15 11.48
N TYR A 168 -7.21 -5.86 11.52
CA TYR A 168 -8.54 -5.27 11.37
C TYR A 168 -8.79 -4.82 9.94
N GLY A 169 -9.79 -5.41 9.29
CA GLY A 169 -10.08 -5.25 7.88
C GLY A 169 -9.25 -6.19 7.00
N LEU A 170 -9.90 -7.09 6.28
CA LEU A 170 -9.26 -8.15 5.49
C LEU A 170 -9.45 -7.97 3.97
N GLY A 171 -9.70 -6.72 3.55
CA GLY A 171 -9.71 -6.35 2.14
C GLY A 171 -8.33 -6.50 1.48
N GLY A 172 -8.08 -5.76 0.39
CA GLY A 172 -6.84 -5.87 -0.38
C GLY A 172 -5.56 -5.66 0.43
N LEU A 173 -5.57 -4.73 1.42
CA LEU A 173 -4.43 -4.50 2.31
C LEU A 173 -4.33 -5.55 3.41
N GLY A 174 -5.43 -5.80 4.14
CA GLY A 174 -5.40 -6.72 5.28
C GLY A 174 -5.05 -8.14 4.91
N ASN A 175 -5.44 -8.57 3.71
CA ASN A 175 -5.03 -9.85 3.14
C ASN A 175 -3.50 -9.95 3.01
N LEU A 176 -2.83 -8.89 2.53
CA LEU A 176 -1.37 -8.85 2.43
C LEU A 176 -0.72 -8.74 3.81
N ALA A 177 -1.29 -7.92 4.73
CA ALA A 177 -0.82 -7.83 6.11
C ALA A 177 -0.83 -9.19 6.83
N LEU A 178 -1.88 -10.00 6.61
CA LEU A 178 -1.98 -11.36 7.14
C LEU A 178 -0.84 -12.24 6.61
N GLN A 179 -0.59 -12.20 5.29
CA GLN A 179 0.50 -12.98 4.69
C GLN A 179 1.87 -12.58 5.23
N TYR A 180 2.15 -11.27 5.35
CA TYR A 180 3.40 -10.81 5.97
C TYR A 180 3.50 -11.28 7.42
N ALA A 181 2.47 -11.05 8.24
CA ALA A 181 2.47 -11.47 9.63
C ALA A 181 2.72 -12.97 9.79
N LYS A 182 2.08 -13.80 8.95
CA LYS A 182 2.18 -15.25 9.01
C LYS A 182 3.50 -15.78 8.43
N ASN A 183 3.80 -15.43 7.18
CA ASN A 183 4.83 -16.07 6.37
C ASN A 183 6.20 -15.41 6.49
N VAL A 184 6.27 -14.15 6.92
CA VAL A 184 7.52 -13.39 7.08
C VAL A 184 7.88 -13.25 8.55
N PHE A 185 6.92 -12.82 9.39
CA PHE A 185 7.18 -12.59 10.82
C PHE A 185 6.86 -13.79 11.71
N ASN A 186 6.30 -14.88 11.16
CA ASN A 186 5.93 -16.10 11.88
C ASN A 186 5.08 -15.82 13.14
N ALA A 187 4.13 -14.88 13.02
CA ALA A 187 3.22 -14.50 14.08
C ALA A 187 1.97 -15.39 14.09
N LYS A 188 1.28 -15.42 15.23
CA LYS A 188 -0.11 -15.93 15.31
C LYS A 188 -1.06 -14.81 14.92
N VAL A 189 -1.94 -15.06 13.95
CA VAL A 189 -2.78 -14.02 13.36
C VAL A 189 -4.23 -14.15 13.81
N ILE A 190 -4.77 -13.04 14.32
CA ILE A 190 -6.20 -12.84 14.58
C ILE A 190 -6.75 -12.00 13.44
N ALA A 191 -7.61 -12.58 12.62
CA ALA A 191 -8.28 -11.95 11.51
C ALA A 191 -9.63 -11.36 11.97
N ILE A 192 -9.83 -10.05 11.80
CA ILE A 192 -11.04 -9.35 12.24
C ILE A 192 -11.62 -8.57 11.07
N ASP A 193 -12.87 -8.89 10.72
CA ASP A 193 -13.61 -8.22 9.64
C ASP A 193 -15.11 -8.25 9.95
N VAL A 194 -15.89 -7.49 9.19
CA VAL A 194 -17.37 -7.51 9.22
C VAL A 194 -17.97 -8.45 8.16
N ASN A 195 -17.14 -9.03 7.29
CA ASN A 195 -17.54 -9.86 6.16
C ASN A 195 -17.05 -11.29 6.34
N ASP A 196 -18.00 -12.24 6.41
CA ASP A 196 -17.70 -13.68 6.62
C ASP A 196 -16.90 -14.30 5.48
N GLU A 197 -17.06 -13.82 4.22
CA GLU A 197 -16.26 -14.31 3.09
C GLU A 197 -14.78 -13.95 3.26
N GLN A 198 -14.48 -12.74 3.75
CA GLN A 198 -13.11 -12.32 4.03
C GLN A 198 -12.51 -13.11 5.20
N LEU A 199 -13.29 -13.39 6.23
CA LEU A 199 -12.87 -14.22 7.37
C LEU A 199 -12.60 -15.67 6.96
N LYS A 200 -13.44 -16.25 6.09
CA LYS A 200 -13.21 -17.57 5.51
C LYS A 200 -11.90 -17.61 4.73
N LEU A 201 -11.69 -16.64 3.85
CA LEU A 201 -10.44 -16.52 3.08
C LEU A 201 -9.22 -16.38 4.01
N ALA A 202 -9.31 -15.55 5.07
CA ALA A 202 -8.24 -15.39 6.04
C ALA A 202 -7.91 -16.70 6.77
N THR A 203 -8.93 -17.51 7.11
CA THR A 203 -8.75 -18.84 7.72
C THR A 203 -8.05 -19.79 6.75
N GLU A 204 -8.46 -19.81 5.47
CA GLU A 204 -7.80 -20.60 4.41
C GLU A 204 -6.32 -20.17 4.22
N MET A 205 -6.01 -18.90 4.47
CA MET A 205 -4.65 -18.36 4.41
C MET A 205 -3.86 -18.57 5.71
N GLY A 206 -4.42 -19.25 6.70
CA GLY A 206 -3.75 -19.64 7.93
C GLY A 206 -3.89 -18.68 9.11
N ALA A 207 -4.93 -17.84 9.16
CA ALA A 207 -5.28 -17.12 10.38
C ALA A 207 -5.58 -18.12 11.50
N ASP A 208 -5.04 -17.86 12.71
CA ASP A 208 -5.19 -18.74 13.87
C ASP A 208 -6.52 -18.50 14.59
N LEU A 209 -7.12 -17.33 14.43
CA LEU A 209 -8.43 -16.95 14.95
C LEU A 209 -9.10 -15.99 13.96
N ALA A 210 -10.40 -16.19 13.71
CA ALA A 210 -11.23 -15.32 12.89
C ALA A 210 -12.44 -14.83 13.70
N ILE A 211 -12.72 -13.52 13.65
CA ILE A 211 -13.78 -12.88 14.45
C ILE A 211 -14.58 -11.93 13.57
N ASN A 212 -15.92 -12.10 13.55
CA ASN A 212 -16.82 -11.17 12.86
C ASN A 212 -17.21 -10.02 13.79
N SER A 213 -16.59 -8.85 13.62
CA SER A 213 -16.83 -7.68 14.46
C SER A 213 -18.20 -7.01 14.25
N ARG A 214 -19.01 -7.50 13.31
CA ARG A 214 -20.41 -7.08 13.17
C ARG A 214 -21.33 -7.73 14.20
N THR A 215 -21.01 -8.97 14.59
CA THR A 215 -21.86 -9.81 15.45
C THR A 215 -21.23 -10.10 16.80
N GLU A 216 -19.93 -9.85 16.95
CA GLU A 216 -19.17 -10.20 18.14
C GLU A 216 -18.33 -9.03 18.64
N ASP A 217 -18.10 -8.96 19.93
CA ASP A 217 -17.13 -8.03 20.53
C ASP A 217 -15.71 -8.56 20.32
N ALA A 218 -15.07 -8.08 19.27
CA ALA A 218 -13.75 -8.56 18.86
C ALA A 218 -12.69 -8.31 19.95
N ALA A 219 -12.71 -7.14 20.62
CA ALA A 219 -11.73 -6.83 21.64
C ALA A 219 -11.85 -7.79 22.83
N LYS A 220 -13.07 -8.03 23.30
CA LYS A 220 -13.35 -8.96 24.40
C LYS A 220 -12.88 -10.38 24.06
N ILE A 221 -13.20 -10.88 22.86
CA ILE A 221 -12.79 -12.23 22.42
C ILE A 221 -11.26 -12.34 22.35
N VAL A 222 -10.58 -11.32 21.81
CA VAL A 222 -9.11 -11.29 21.76
C VAL A 222 -8.53 -11.37 23.17
N GLN A 223 -9.04 -10.57 24.12
CA GLN A 223 -8.60 -10.60 25.51
C GLN A 223 -8.84 -11.99 26.15
N GLU A 224 -10.02 -12.57 26.00
CA GLU A 224 -10.37 -13.87 26.59
C GLU A 224 -9.54 -15.04 25.99
N LYS A 225 -9.33 -15.02 24.67
CA LYS A 225 -8.68 -16.14 23.98
C LYS A 225 -7.14 -16.08 24.01
N THR A 226 -6.56 -14.87 24.12
CA THR A 226 -5.11 -14.70 23.93
C THR A 226 -4.43 -13.92 25.06
N GLY A 227 -5.18 -13.37 26.01
CA GLY A 227 -4.68 -12.43 27.01
C GLY A 227 -4.32 -11.06 26.42
N GLY A 228 -4.94 -10.71 25.28
CA GLY A 228 -4.68 -9.51 24.49
C GLY A 228 -3.61 -9.70 23.41
N ALA A 229 -3.80 -9.08 22.26
CA ALA A 229 -2.84 -9.11 21.17
C ALA A 229 -1.57 -8.30 21.52
N HIS A 230 -0.40 -8.75 21.09
CA HIS A 230 0.86 -8.00 21.25
C HIS A 230 0.89 -6.78 20.32
N ALA A 231 0.22 -6.89 19.18
CA ALA A 231 0.07 -5.80 18.24
C ALA A 231 -1.26 -5.89 17.48
N ALA A 232 -1.70 -4.75 16.95
CA ALA A 232 -2.79 -4.68 15.99
C ALA A 232 -2.40 -3.82 14.78
N VAL A 233 -2.80 -4.22 13.58
CA VAL A 233 -2.69 -3.43 12.34
C VAL A 233 -4.09 -3.15 11.84
N VAL A 234 -4.44 -1.86 11.67
CA VAL A 234 -5.78 -1.45 11.27
C VAL A 234 -5.76 -0.93 9.84
N THR A 235 -6.25 -1.75 8.92
CA THR A 235 -6.42 -1.40 7.50
C THR A 235 -7.86 -1.04 7.14
N ALA A 236 -8.79 -1.30 8.06
CA ALA A 236 -10.20 -0.92 7.91
C ALA A 236 -10.39 0.59 7.91
N VAL A 237 -11.34 1.08 7.11
CA VAL A 237 -11.71 2.50 7.02
C VAL A 237 -12.98 2.73 7.88
N ALA A 238 -12.85 2.48 9.19
CA ALA A 238 -13.94 2.66 10.15
C ALA A 238 -13.39 2.97 11.55
N LYS A 239 -13.85 4.04 12.18
CA LYS A 239 -13.48 4.47 13.53
C LYS A 239 -13.59 3.34 14.56
N ALA A 240 -14.68 2.53 14.48
CA ALA A 240 -14.92 1.43 15.40
C ALA A 240 -13.78 0.39 15.39
N ALA A 241 -13.16 0.12 14.25
CA ALA A 241 -12.04 -0.80 14.14
C ALA A 241 -10.80 -0.29 14.90
N PHE A 242 -10.54 1.03 14.87
CA PHE A 242 -9.43 1.65 15.60
C PHE A 242 -9.65 1.59 17.11
N ASN A 243 -10.87 1.92 17.59
CA ASN A 243 -11.20 1.82 19.01
C ASN A 243 -11.06 0.38 19.49
N SER A 244 -11.65 -0.58 18.77
CA SER A 244 -11.57 -2.00 19.11
C SER A 244 -10.11 -2.51 19.09
N ALA A 245 -9.26 -2.03 18.20
CA ALA A 245 -7.85 -2.41 18.14
C ALA A 245 -7.08 -1.97 19.40
N VAL A 246 -7.36 -0.76 19.91
CA VAL A 246 -6.78 -0.28 21.17
C VAL A 246 -7.26 -1.16 22.34
N ASP A 247 -8.54 -1.54 22.35
CA ASP A 247 -9.11 -2.38 23.42
C ASP A 247 -8.65 -3.84 23.34
N ALA A 248 -8.27 -4.32 22.16
CA ALA A 248 -7.84 -5.69 21.95
C ALA A 248 -6.36 -5.96 22.33
N VAL A 249 -5.52 -4.93 22.35
CA VAL A 249 -4.11 -5.15 22.69
C VAL A 249 -3.90 -5.28 24.19
N ARG A 250 -2.87 -6.04 24.56
CA ARG A 250 -2.41 -6.23 25.95
C ARG A 250 -1.59 -5.04 26.44
N ALA A 251 -1.27 -4.99 27.72
CA ALA A 251 -0.29 -4.04 28.24
C ALA A 251 1.05 -4.14 27.49
N GLY A 252 1.62 -2.98 27.13
CA GLY A 252 2.79 -2.87 26.26
C GLY A 252 2.51 -3.18 24.79
N GLY A 253 1.23 -3.32 24.41
CA GLY A 253 0.82 -3.59 23.03
C GLY A 253 0.90 -2.37 22.12
N ARG A 254 0.96 -2.62 20.81
CA ARG A 254 1.09 -1.56 19.80
C ARG A 254 -0.01 -1.64 18.77
N VAL A 255 -0.64 -0.50 18.46
CA VAL A 255 -1.63 -0.35 17.40
C VAL A 255 -1.01 0.46 16.25
N VAL A 256 -1.00 -0.10 15.06
CA VAL A 256 -0.50 0.55 13.84
C VAL A 256 -1.68 0.95 12.96
N ALA A 257 -1.87 2.25 12.79
CA ALA A 257 -2.90 2.85 11.97
C ALA A 257 -2.45 2.94 10.50
N VAL A 258 -3.24 2.37 9.60
CA VAL A 258 -2.98 2.34 8.14
C VAL A 258 -4.18 2.88 7.37
N GLY A 259 -5.40 2.42 7.68
CA GLY A 259 -6.63 2.92 7.07
C GLY A 259 -6.86 4.40 7.39
N LEU A 260 -7.58 5.09 6.50
CA LEU A 260 -7.83 6.54 6.61
C LEU A 260 -9.33 6.84 6.72
N PRO A 261 -10.00 6.53 7.85
CA PRO A 261 -11.35 7.00 8.07
C PRO A 261 -11.36 8.53 8.24
N PRO A 262 -12.44 9.22 7.84
CA PRO A 262 -12.52 10.67 8.00
C PRO A 262 -12.73 11.10 9.47
N GLU A 263 -13.12 10.16 10.34
CA GLU A 263 -13.44 10.46 11.74
C GLU A 263 -12.21 10.36 12.64
N SER A 264 -12.28 11.05 13.78
CA SER A 264 -11.33 10.91 14.88
C SER A 264 -11.68 9.74 15.78
N MET A 265 -10.67 9.02 16.30
CA MET A 265 -10.85 8.00 17.33
C MET A 265 -10.75 8.59 18.73
N SER A 266 -11.37 7.92 19.72
CA SER A 266 -11.21 8.24 21.14
C SER A 266 -10.12 7.36 21.75
N LEU A 267 -9.32 7.93 22.66
CA LEU A 267 -8.31 7.19 23.44
C LEU A 267 -8.62 7.32 24.94
N ASP A 268 -8.70 6.19 25.63
CA ASP A 268 -8.71 6.15 27.10
C ASP A 268 -7.30 6.48 27.60
N ILE A 269 -7.11 7.72 28.08
CA ILE A 269 -5.80 8.22 28.53
C ILE A 269 -5.25 7.41 29.71
N PRO A 270 -6.03 7.13 30.79
CA PRO A 270 -5.57 6.25 31.86
C PRO A 270 -5.04 4.91 31.37
N ARG A 271 -5.78 4.22 30.51
CA ARG A 271 -5.36 2.94 29.95
C ARG A 271 -4.10 3.08 29.07
N LEU A 272 -4.04 4.11 28.23
CA LEU A 272 -2.87 4.37 27.40
C LEU A 272 -1.59 4.48 28.23
N VAL A 273 -1.68 5.23 29.36
CA VAL A 273 -0.53 5.49 30.25
C VAL A 273 -0.22 4.29 31.13
N LEU A 274 -1.21 3.70 31.81
CA LEU A 274 -0.99 2.64 32.80
C LEU A 274 -0.58 1.32 32.15
N ASP A 275 -1.14 1.02 30.97
CA ASP A 275 -0.82 -0.20 30.23
C ASP A 275 0.35 0.02 29.25
N GLY A 276 0.85 1.25 29.07
CA GLY A 276 1.96 1.54 28.15
C GLY A 276 1.64 1.22 26.69
N ILE A 277 0.41 1.49 26.24
CA ILE A 277 -0.03 1.20 24.87
C ILE A 277 0.56 2.22 23.90
N GLU A 278 1.09 1.76 22.78
CA GLU A 278 1.58 2.62 21.71
C GLU A 278 0.55 2.67 20.56
N VAL A 279 0.19 3.88 20.11
CA VAL A 279 -0.62 4.09 18.89
C VAL A 279 0.22 4.88 17.89
N ILE A 280 0.50 4.30 16.72
CA ILE A 280 1.39 4.89 15.72
C ILE A 280 0.75 4.86 14.33
N GLY A 281 1.04 5.88 13.51
CA GLY A 281 0.69 5.91 12.09
C GLY A 281 1.75 5.21 11.23
N SER A 282 1.34 4.63 10.10
CA SER A 282 2.22 4.05 9.10
C SER A 282 1.83 4.55 7.71
N LEU A 283 2.73 5.29 7.06
CA LEU A 283 2.52 5.83 5.72
C LEU A 283 3.39 5.09 4.72
N VAL A 284 2.76 4.35 3.80
CA VAL A 284 3.40 3.55 2.74
C VAL A 284 4.68 2.86 3.22
N GLY A 285 5.74 2.78 2.44
CA GLY A 285 7.05 2.27 2.82
C GLY A 285 8.18 3.08 2.20
N THR A 286 9.37 2.98 2.77
CA THR A 286 10.61 3.53 2.21
C THR A 286 11.07 2.68 1.02
N ARG A 287 12.07 3.15 0.28
CA ARG A 287 12.73 2.36 -0.78
C ARG A 287 13.25 1.03 -0.25
N GLN A 288 13.82 1.04 0.97
CA GLN A 288 14.28 -0.18 1.62
C GLN A 288 13.13 -1.13 1.94
N ASP A 289 12.02 -0.62 2.48
CA ASP A 289 10.83 -1.44 2.75
C ASP A 289 10.28 -2.05 1.47
N LEU A 290 10.28 -1.31 0.35
CA LEU A 290 9.82 -1.82 -0.95
C LEU A 290 10.75 -2.89 -1.50
N THR A 291 12.06 -2.71 -1.37
CA THR A 291 13.07 -3.74 -1.75
C THR A 291 12.83 -5.04 -0.99
N GLU A 292 12.64 -4.96 0.32
CA GLU A 292 12.36 -6.10 1.18
C GLU A 292 11.01 -6.75 0.82
N ALA A 293 9.97 -5.94 0.57
CA ALA A 293 8.64 -6.42 0.19
C ALA A 293 8.65 -7.16 -1.16
N PHE A 294 9.38 -6.65 -2.16
CA PHE A 294 9.58 -7.34 -3.44
C PHE A 294 10.31 -8.67 -3.27
N GLN A 295 11.35 -8.71 -2.41
CA GLN A 295 12.07 -9.94 -2.13
C GLN A 295 11.15 -11.02 -1.55
N PHE A 296 10.32 -10.68 -0.55
CA PHE A 296 9.37 -11.63 0.02
C PHE A 296 8.30 -12.09 -0.97
N ALA A 297 7.88 -11.22 -1.88
CA ALA A 297 6.96 -11.60 -2.94
C ALA A 297 7.64 -12.52 -3.97
N ALA A 298 8.89 -12.25 -4.35
CA ALA A 298 9.67 -13.12 -5.24
C ALA A 298 9.93 -14.51 -4.64
N GLU A 299 10.08 -14.59 -3.30
CA GLU A 299 10.18 -15.85 -2.56
C GLU A 299 8.83 -16.59 -2.40
N GLY A 300 7.74 -16.04 -2.92
CA GLY A 300 6.39 -16.61 -2.83
C GLY A 300 5.76 -16.55 -1.43
N LYS A 301 6.35 -15.79 -0.49
CA LYS A 301 5.79 -15.63 0.87
C LYS A 301 4.55 -14.75 0.91
N VAL A 302 4.44 -13.82 -0.05
CA VAL A 302 3.31 -12.91 -0.18
C VAL A 302 2.87 -12.88 -1.63
N VAL A 303 1.63 -13.30 -1.88
CA VAL A 303 1.06 -13.44 -3.22
C VAL A 303 -0.23 -12.62 -3.31
N PRO A 304 -0.20 -11.45 -3.98
CA PRO A 304 -1.40 -10.66 -4.19
C PRO A 304 -2.33 -11.35 -5.21
N LYS A 305 -3.64 -11.29 -4.96
CA LYS A 305 -4.64 -11.67 -5.97
C LYS A 305 -4.88 -10.50 -6.89
N VAL A 306 -4.51 -10.63 -8.17
CA VAL A 306 -4.62 -9.57 -9.17
C VAL A 306 -5.60 -9.92 -10.27
N ALA A 307 -6.30 -8.91 -10.82
CA ALA A 307 -7.10 -8.98 -12.03
C ALA A 307 -6.60 -7.92 -13.01
N LEU A 308 -6.43 -8.31 -14.29
CA LEU A 308 -5.86 -7.45 -15.33
C LEU A 308 -6.96 -6.82 -16.19
N ARG A 309 -6.87 -5.52 -16.44
CA ARG A 309 -7.77 -4.74 -17.30
C ARG A 309 -6.99 -3.79 -18.19
N PRO A 310 -7.51 -3.41 -19.37
CA PRO A 310 -6.90 -2.38 -20.21
C PRO A 310 -7.06 -0.98 -19.60
N LEU A 311 -6.20 -0.03 -19.99
CA LEU A 311 -6.27 1.36 -19.54
C LEU A 311 -7.62 2.03 -19.84
N ALA A 312 -8.25 1.66 -20.96
CA ALA A 312 -9.56 2.18 -21.37
C ALA A 312 -10.68 1.92 -20.33
N ASP A 313 -10.51 0.92 -19.46
CA ASP A 313 -11.50 0.56 -18.44
C ASP A 313 -11.38 1.39 -17.16
N ILE A 314 -10.47 2.36 -17.07
CA ILE A 314 -10.12 3.05 -15.82
C ILE A 314 -11.34 3.64 -15.09
N ASN A 315 -12.27 4.29 -15.80
CA ASN A 315 -13.46 4.85 -15.19
C ASN A 315 -14.45 3.78 -14.73
N THR A 316 -14.55 2.67 -15.45
CA THR A 316 -15.35 1.50 -15.04
C THR A 316 -14.78 0.89 -13.76
N ILE A 317 -13.44 0.78 -13.67
CA ILE A 317 -12.76 0.28 -12.47
C ILE A 317 -13.05 1.19 -11.27
N PHE A 318 -12.99 2.51 -11.42
CA PHE A 318 -13.32 3.44 -10.35
C PHE A 318 -14.76 3.30 -9.87
N THR A 319 -15.73 3.16 -10.79
CA THR A 319 -17.13 2.91 -10.44
C THR A 319 -17.28 1.59 -9.67
N GLU A 320 -16.64 0.52 -10.13
CA GLU A 320 -16.66 -0.79 -9.44
C GLU A 320 -16.00 -0.73 -8.05
N MET A 321 -14.98 0.14 -7.87
CA MET A 321 -14.35 0.38 -6.56
C MET A 321 -15.29 1.11 -5.61
N GLU A 322 -15.97 2.17 -6.06
CA GLU A 322 -16.95 2.93 -5.29
C GLU A 322 -18.13 2.03 -4.84
N GLU A 323 -18.55 1.11 -5.70
CA GLU A 323 -19.60 0.14 -5.43
C GLU A 323 -19.14 -1.07 -4.60
N GLY A 324 -17.85 -1.15 -4.24
CA GLY A 324 -17.28 -2.26 -3.47
C GLY A 324 -17.30 -3.61 -4.19
N LYS A 325 -17.34 -3.61 -5.52
CA LYS A 325 -17.41 -4.83 -6.36
C LYS A 325 -16.07 -5.48 -6.62
N ILE A 326 -14.95 -4.77 -6.40
CA ILE A 326 -13.61 -5.30 -6.68
C ILE A 326 -13.19 -6.30 -5.61
N ARG A 327 -12.69 -7.45 -6.06
CA ARG A 327 -12.10 -8.50 -5.21
C ARG A 327 -10.60 -8.61 -5.52
N GLY A 328 -9.75 -8.43 -4.50
CA GLY A 328 -8.30 -8.41 -4.67
C GLY A 328 -7.78 -7.07 -5.17
N ARG A 329 -6.83 -7.10 -6.10
CA ARG A 329 -6.18 -5.91 -6.67
C ARG A 329 -6.45 -5.80 -8.16
N MET A 330 -6.86 -4.63 -8.62
CA MET A 330 -7.04 -4.33 -10.03
C MET A 330 -5.75 -3.74 -10.61
N VAL A 331 -5.32 -4.23 -11.75
CA VAL A 331 -4.07 -3.81 -12.40
C VAL A 331 -4.33 -3.53 -13.88
N ILE A 332 -3.94 -2.34 -14.32
CA ILE A 332 -3.90 -1.97 -15.74
C ILE A 332 -2.71 -2.66 -16.39
N ASP A 333 -2.96 -3.38 -17.49
CA ASP A 333 -1.95 -4.09 -18.26
C ASP A 333 -1.67 -3.37 -19.59
N PHE A 334 -0.46 -2.90 -19.78
CA PHE A 334 0.01 -2.20 -21.00
C PHE A 334 0.69 -3.14 -22.01
N ARG A 335 0.87 -4.42 -21.69
CA ARG A 335 1.53 -5.41 -22.53
C ARG A 335 0.60 -6.00 -23.61
N ARG A 336 -0.69 -5.63 -23.57
CA ARG A 336 -1.74 -6.14 -24.48
C ARG A 336 -2.11 -5.15 -25.54
#